data_176c53234125e0e5f232dac9c79d0065
#
_entry.id   176c53234125e0e5f232dac9c79d0065
#
_cell.length_a   1.000
_cell.length_b   1.000
_cell.length_c   1.000
_cell.angle_alpha   90.00
_cell.angle_beta   90.00
_cell.angle_gamma   90.00
#
_symmetry.space_group_name_H-M   'P 1'
#
loop_
_entity.id
_entity.type
_entity.pdbx_description
1 polymer ?
#
loop_
_entity_poly.entity_id
_entity_poly.type
_entity_poly.pdbx_seq_one_letter_code
_entity_poly.pdbx_strand_id
1 'polypeptide(L)'
;MRNAVPISFPKVIVSTMAASGNAGPYFGETDITMMYSVVDIAGTNSILKGILDNAAGAIAGSAQAYWGRCQGGEQVSDAPRKKGIGITMFGITTPCVEMVREILERDCKESYETYVFHATGAGGKAMERLIRERRIDAVLDITTTEVADYICGGVLSAGPERLSAAAEMGIPQIVSVGACDCVNFGPRDSVPEKFRARVLVQHNPDITLMRSNADECAEIGTFIAGKLKAKAKRRELVKVCLPMRGTSMLAVEGGEFFDSEADQRLFEAIKHELDGTGIDVLQKDSAVNDKKFAEFLADQLLQVMSKP
;
A
#
# COMPACT_ATOMS: atom_id res chain seq x y z
N MET A 1 -5.16 14.91 -16.52
CA MET A 1 -4.49 15.73 -15.48
C MET A 1 -3.91 14.87 -14.36
N ARG A 2 -4.72 14.07 -13.69
CA ARG A 2 -4.31 13.23 -12.53
C ARG A 2 -3.00 12.45 -12.75
N ASN A 3 -2.87 11.76 -13.87
CA ASN A 3 -1.69 10.93 -14.17
C ASN A 3 -0.62 11.66 -15.01
N ALA A 4 -0.89 12.90 -15.43
CA ALA A 4 0.01 13.65 -16.32
C ALA A 4 0.97 14.58 -15.56
N VAL A 5 0.72 14.80 -14.28
CA VAL A 5 1.57 15.64 -13.44
C VAL A 5 1.97 14.87 -12.17
N PRO A 6 3.17 15.12 -11.63
CA PRO A 6 3.69 14.37 -10.49
C PRO A 6 2.89 14.63 -9.20
N ILE A 7 3.03 13.75 -8.23
CA ILE A 7 2.60 13.97 -6.85
C ILE A 7 3.39 15.19 -6.31
N SER A 8 2.75 16.02 -5.50
CA SER A 8 3.19 17.33 -4.97
C SER A 8 3.08 18.50 -5.97
N PHE A 9 2.79 18.27 -7.26
CA PHE A 9 2.44 19.37 -8.16
C PHE A 9 1.02 19.86 -7.82
N PRO A 10 0.78 21.17 -7.66
CA PRO A 10 -0.52 21.72 -7.24
C PRO A 10 -1.66 21.35 -8.18
N LYS A 11 -2.74 20.79 -7.62
CA LYS A 11 -3.92 20.34 -8.36
C LYS A 11 -5.19 20.70 -7.61
N VAL A 12 -6.06 21.49 -8.22
CA VAL A 12 -7.40 21.83 -7.70
C VAL A 12 -8.45 21.48 -8.75
N ILE A 13 -9.52 20.83 -8.32
CA ILE A 13 -10.70 20.52 -9.14
C ILE A 13 -11.92 21.17 -8.48
N VAL A 14 -12.69 21.96 -9.23
CA VAL A 14 -14.05 22.35 -8.85
C VAL A 14 -15.02 21.41 -9.55
N SER A 15 -15.93 20.79 -8.82
CA SER A 15 -16.82 19.76 -9.37
C SER A 15 -18.19 19.76 -8.69
N THR A 16 -19.24 19.62 -9.50
CA THR A 16 -20.59 19.34 -9.03
C THR A 16 -20.71 17.97 -8.37
N MET A 17 -19.81 17.03 -8.67
CA MET A 17 -19.79 15.65 -8.17
C MET A 17 -19.05 15.47 -6.86
N ALA A 18 -18.40 16.52 -6.33
CA ALA A 18 -17.58 16.41 -5.12
C ALA A 18 -18.37 15.98 -3.88
N ALA A 19 -19.67 16.27 -3.82
CA ALA A 19 -20.56 15.90 -2.72
C ALA A 19 -21.36 14.60 -2.97
N SER A 20 -21.15 13.91 -4.08
CA SER A 20 -21.96 12.73 -4.47
C SER A 20 -21.63 11.44 -3.69
N GLY A 21 -20.67 11.47 -2.78
CA GLY A 21 -20.19 10.27 -2.06
C GLY A 21 -19.28 9.35 -2.87
N ASN A 22 -19.15 9.56 -4.19
CA ASN A 22 -18.30 8.77 -5.08
C ASN A 22 -17.13 9.61 -5.64
N ALA A 23 -16.34 10.20 -4.77
CA ALA A 23 -15.20 11.04 -5.15
C ALA A 23 -13.91 10.23 -5.45
N GLY A 24 -13.84 8.98 -5.02
CA GLY A 24 -12.68 8.09 -5.19
C GLY A 24 -12.11 8.06 -6.61
N PRO A 25 -12.92 7.91 -7.68
CA PRO A 25 -12.43 7.93 -9.07
C PRO A 25 -11.74 9.24 -9.49
N TYR A 26 -12.03 10.35 -8.80
CA TYR A 26 -11.40 11.64 -9.08
C TYR A 26 -10.04 11.81 -8.36
N PHE A 27 -9.93 11.32 -7.14
CA PHE A 27 -8.67 11.38 -6.37
C PHE A 27 -7.66 10.37 -6.85
N GLY A 28 -8.07 9.10 -7.00
CA GLY A 28 -7.16 8.00 -7.28
C GLY A 28 -6.01 7.95 -6.27
N GLU A 29 -4.80 7.88 -6.78
CA GLU A 29 -3.56 7.82 -5.99
C GLU A 29 -2.81 9.16 -5.91
N THR A 30 -3.50 10.29 -6.09
CA THR A 30 -2.83 11.61 -6.18
C THR A 30 -3.41 12.64 -5.20
N ASP A 31 -2.60 13.63 -4.88
CA ASP A 31 -2.86 14.74 -3.96
C ASP A 31 -3.73 15.85 -4.59
N ILE A 32 -4.95 15.52 -4.99
CA ILE A 32 -5.90 16.50 -5.56
C ILE A 32 -6.69 17.17 -4.44
N THR A 33 -6.76 18.50 -4.47
CA THR A 33 -7.75 19.25 -3.71
C THR A 33 -9.04 19.35 -4.53
N MET A 34 -10.16 18.88 -3.96
CA MET A 34 -11.48 18.94 -4.61
C MET A 34 -12.39 19.90 -3.87
N MET A 35 -12.99 20.83 -4.62
CA MET A 35 -13.94 21.81 -4.09
C MET A 35 -15.31 21.58 -4.72
N TYR A 36 -16.35 21.46 -3.88
CA TYR A 36 -17.73 21.34 -4.35
C TYR A 36 -18.25 22.68 -4.88
N SER A 37 -18.83 22.68 -6.08
CA SER A 37 -19.35 23.88 -6.71
C SER A 37 -20.67 24.37 -6.11
N VAL A 38 -21.34 23.56 -5.29
CA VAL A 38 -22.65 23.77 -4.65
C VAL A 38 -23.78 23.91 -5.66
N VAL A 39 -23.59 24.74 -6.67
CA VAL A 39 -24.51 24.92 -7.80
C VAL A 39 -23.90 24.33 -9.07
N ASP A 40 -24.72 24.06 -10.06
CA ASP A 40 -24.22 23.53 -11.34
C ASP A 40 -23.36 24.58 -12.06
N ILE A 41 -22.38 24.13 -12.82
CA ILE A 41 -21.46 24.97 -13.60
C ILE A 41 -22.15 25.27 -14.94
N ALA A 42 -23.28 25.95 -14.84
CA ALA A 42 -24.10 26.39 -15.97
C ALA A 42 -24.33 27.91 -15.92
N GLY A 43 -23.61 28.65 -16.76
CA GLY A 43 -23.59 30.10 -16.71
C GLY A 43 -22.83 30.66 -15.49
N THR A 44 -23.03 31.96 -15.19
CA THR A 44 -22.36 32.66 -14.10
C THR A 44 -23.39 33.15 -13.09
N ASN A 45 -23.23 32.83 -11.82
CA ASN A 45 -24.02 33.34 -10.71
C ASN A 45 -23.11 33.71 -9.54
N SER A 46 -23.62 34.45 -8.56
CA SER A 46 -22.83 34.96 -7.43
C SER A 46 -22.25 33.88 -6.56
N ILE A 47 -22.97 32.75 -6.36
CA ILE A 47 -22.52 31.62 -5.56
C ILE A 47 -21.33 30.92 -6.25
N LEU A 48 -21.52 30.56 -7.53
CA LEU A 48 -20.47 29.91 -8.32
C LEU A 48 -19.22 30.81 -8.42
N LYS A 49 -19.41 32.11 -8.65
CA LYS A 49 -18.29 33.06 -8.72
C LYS A 49 -17.47 33.08 -7.44
N GLY A 50 -18.13 33.17 -6.27
CA GLY A 50 -17.42 33.14 -5.00
C GLY A 50 -16.63 31.82 -4.76
N ILE A 51 -17.18 30.66 -5.19
CA ILE A 51 -16.50 29.38 -5.10
C ILE A 51 -15.30 29.32 -6.06
N LEU A 52 -15.45 29.81 -7.29
CA LEU A 52 -14.36 29.87 -8.26
C LEU A 52 -13.23 30.82 -7.81
N ASP A 53 -13.59 31.97 -7.19
CA ASP A 53 -12.60 32.88 -6.59
C ASP A 53 -11.82 32.21 -5.47
N ASN A 54 -12.48 31.43 -4.60
CA ASN A 54 -11.82 30.62 -3.57
C ASN A 54 -10.90 29.55 -4.18
N ALA A 55 -11.35 28.86 -5.22
CA ALA A 55 -10.53 27.85 -5.90
C ALA A 55 -9.30 28.48 -6.58
N ALA A 56 -9.48 29.68 -7.18
CA ALA A 56 -8.38 30.44 -7.77
C ALA A 56 -7.35 30.87 -6.71
N GLY A 57 -7.81 31.34 -5.55
CA GLY A 57 -6.93 31.64 -4.41
C GLY A 57 -6.18 30.40 -3.90
N ALA A 58 -6.87 29.27 -3.78
CA ALA A 58 -6.26 28.01 -3.33
C ALA A 58 -5.16 27.53 -4.29
N ILE A 59 -5.41 27.51 -5.60
CA ILE A 59 -4.39 27.08 -6.57
C ILE A 59 -3.25 28.07 -6.69
N ALA A 60 -3.52 29.38 -6.61
CA ALA A 60 -2.48 30.41 -6.64
C ALA A 60 -1.52 30.27 -5.42
N GLY A 61 -2.06 30.14 -4.21
CA GLY A 61 -1.25 29.93 -3.01
C GLY A 61 -0.45 28.62 -3.05
N SER A 62 -1.06 27.54 -3.52
CA SER A 62 -0.37 26.25 -3.69
C SER A 62 0.74 26.33 -4.74
N ALA A 63 0.51 27.03 -5.85
CA ALA A 63 1.51 27.25 -6.90
C ALA A 63 2.70 28.10 -6.38
N GLN A 64 2.40 29.13 -5.59
CA GLN A 64 3.46 29.96 -4.96
C GLN A 64 4.31 29.13 -3.99
N ALA A 65 3.68 28.29 -3.17
CA ALA A 65 4.40 27.39 -2.25
C ALA A 65 5.24 26.35 -3.02
N TYR A 66 4.70 25.80 -4.12
CA TYR A 66 5.42 24.89 -5.00
C TYR A 66 6.64 25.58 -5.64
N TRP A 67 6.40 26.77 -6.21
CA TRP A 67 7.45 27.58 -6.83
C TRP A 67 8.55 27.95 -5.83
N GLY A 68 8.18 28.34 -4.60
CA GLY A 68 9.12 28.63 -3.53
C GLY A 68 10.04 27.44 -3.19
N ARG A 69 9.48 26.23 -3.16
CA ARG A 69 10.29 24.99 -3.00
C ARG A 69 11.25 24.77 -4.18
N CYS A 70 10.77 25.02 -5.41
CA CYS A 70 11.60 24.86 -6.61
C CYS A 70 12.70 25.91 -6.72
N GLN A 71 12.44 27.17 -6.29
CA GLN A 71 13.38 28.28 -6.34
C GLN A 71 14.30 28.34 -5.10
N GLY A 72 13.72 28.04 -3.94
CA GLY A 72 14.47 27.97 -2.70
C GLY A 72 15.57 26.92 -2.75
N GLY A 73 15.60 26.15 -3.88
CA GLY A 73 16.30 24.90 -3.96
C GLY A 73 16.30 24.26 -2.58
N GLU A 74 15.64 23.18 -2.29
CA GLU A 74 16.18 22.40 -1.18
C GLU A 74 17.65 22.69 -1.25
N GLN A 75 18.17 23.44 -0.25
CA GLN A 75 19.60 23.77 -0.26
C GLN A 75 20.20 22.45 -0.70
N VAL A 76 20.87 22.46 -1.87
CA VAL A 76 21.64 21.30 -2.26
C VAL A 76 22.65 21.24 -1.12
N SER A 77 22.20 20.68 0.01
CA SER A 77 23.11 20.23 1.01
C SER A 77 24.00 19.31 0.21
N ASP A 78 25.31 19.52 0.25
CA ASP A 78 26.26 18.59 -0.34
C ASP A 78 26.07 17.15 0.20
N ALA A 79 25.11 16.97 1.11
CA ALA A 79 24.67 15.68 1.62
C ALA A 79 23.90 14.92 0.52
N PRO A 80 24.29 13.68 0.22
CA PRO A 80 23.60 12.85 -0.76
C PRO A 80 22.12 12.67 -0.36
N ARG A 81 21.22 12.70 -1.35
CA ARG A 81 19.79 12.44 -1.14
C ARG A 81 19.60 11.13 -0.37
N LYS A 82 18.84 11.17 0.71
CA LYS A 82 18.45 9.95 1.44
C LYS A 82 17.71 9.01 0.49
N LYS A 83 17.98 7.71 0.61
CA LYS A 83 17.24 6.71 -0.16
C LYS A 83 15.85 6.53 0.44
N GLY A 84 14.82 6.58 -0.40
CA GLY A 84 13.43 6.40 0.01
C GLY A 84 13.07 4.92 0.16
N ILE A 85 12.52 4.52 1.31
CA ILE A 85 11.99 3.18 1.56
C ILE A 85 10.47 3.26 1.65
N GLY A 86 9.76 2.61 0.73
CA GLY A 86 8.32 2.46 0.79
C GLY A 86 7.92 1.29 1.69
N ILE A 87 7.01 1.51 2.64
CA ILE A 87 6.52 0.49 3.57
C ILE A 87 4.99 0.48 3.50
N THR A 88 4.37 -0.71 3.33
CA THR A 88 2.91 -0.84 3.36
C THR A 88 2.41 -1.22 4.75
N MET A 89 1.30 -0.62 5.15
CA MET A 89 0.69 -0.75 6.47
C MET A 89 -0.82 -0.95 6.35
N PHE A 90 -1.37 -1.72 7.28
CA PHE A 90 -2.81 -1.78 7.53
C PHE A 90 -3.05 -1.84 9.05
N GLY A 91 -4.24 -1.47 9.54
CA GLY A 91 -4.51 -1.37 10.99
C GLY A 91 -4.04 -2.58 11.80
N ILE A 92 -4.31 -3.80 11.28
CA ILE A 92 -3.97 -5.07 11.94
C ILE A 92 -2.51 -5.53 11.75
N THR A 93 -1.67 -4.75 11.07
CA THR A 93 -0.22 -4.96 10.93
C THR A 93 0.61 -3.76 11.41
N THR A 94 -0.04 -2.71 11.91
CA THR A 94 0.58 -1.48 12.39
C THR A 94 1.74 -1.71 13.35
N PRO A 95 1.64 -2.61 14.38
CA PRO A 95 2.74 -2.83 15.31
C PRO A 95 4.04 -3.26 14.62
N CYS A 96 3.97 -4.13 13.62
CA CYS A 96 5.15 -4.54 12.85
C CYS A 96 5.79 -3.34 12.14
N VAL A 97 4.97 -2.54 11.46
CA VAL A 97 5.45 -1.39 10.68
C VAL A 97 6.12 -0.33 11.57
N GLU A 98 5.53 -0.06 12.73
CA GLU A 98 6.12 0.88 13.70
C GLU A 98 7.48 0.40 14.21
N MET A 99 7.59 -0.87 14.61
CA MET A 99 8.86 -1.46 15.02
C MET A 99 9.91 -1.42 13.92
N VAL A 100 9.54 -1.75 12.67
CA VAL A 100 10.46 -1.66 11.52
C VAL A 100 10.95 -0.23 11.30
N ARG A 101 10.04 0.74 11.33
CA ARG A 101 10.40 2.17 11.20
C ARG A 101 11.36 2.61 12.28
N GLU A 102 11.09 2.27 13.54
CA GLU A 102 11.97 2.59 14.66
C GLU A 102 13.38 2.00 14.47
N ILE A 103 13.49 0.76 13.97
CA ILE A 103 14.77 0.12 13.67
C ILE A 103 15.50 0.89 12.57
N LEU A 104 14.84 1.17 11.45
CA LEU A 104 15.46 1.86 10.31
C LEU A 104 15.84 3.31 10.65
N GLU A 105 15.01 4.02 11.42
CA GLU A 105 15.26 5.39 11.86
C GLU A 105 16.40 5.46 12.90
N ARG A 106 16.53 4.47 13.79
CA ARG A 106 17.62 4.40 14.77
C ARG A 106 18.95 4.11 14.10
N ASP A 107 18.99 3.11 13.24
CA ASP A 107 20.25 2.54 12.75
C ASP A 107 20.74 3.22 11.45
N CYS A 108 19.84 3.88 10.70
CA CYS A 108 20.12 4.37 9.35
C CYS A 108 19.52 5.76 9.04
N LYS A 109 19.20 6.58 10.05
CA LYS A 109 18.51 7.87 9.92
C LYS A 109 19.16 8.83 8.92
N GLU A 110 20.48 8.82 8.83
CA GLU A 110 21.20 9.72 7.92
C GLU A 110 21.15 9.25 6.45
N SER A 111 20.87 7.97 6.23
CA SER A 111 20.94 7.33 4.90
C SER A 111 19.58 7.13 4.25
N TYR A 112 18.51 6.96 5.05
CA TYR A 112 17.19 6.56 4.56
C TYR A 112 16.08 7.49 5.05
N GLU A 113 15.01 7.54 4.24
CA GLU A 113 13.72 8.16 4.58
C GLU A 113 12.62 7.13 4.34
N THR A 114 11.73 6.93 5.32
CA THR A 114 10.65 5.95 5.24
C THR A 114 9.33 6.61 4.84
N TYR A 115 8.63 6.02 3.87
CA TYR A 115 7.30 6.42 3.43
C TYR A 115 6.31 5.30 3.71
N VAL A 116 5.35 5.53 4.60
CA VAL A 116 4.34 4.53 4.96
C VAL A 116 3.08 4.74 4.11
N PHE A 117 2.65 3.69 3.42
CA PHE A 117 1.46 3.67 2.58
C PHE A 117 0.38 2.83 3.23
N HIS A 118 -0.79 3.41 3.43
CA HIS A 118 -1.93 2.66 3.96
C HIS A 118 -2.50 1.75 2.86
N ALA A 119 -2.43 0.43 3.08
CA ALA A 119 -2.81 -0.60 2.12
C ALA A 119 -4.35 -0.71 1.98
N THR A 120 -4.95 0.32 1.39
CA THR A 120 -6.39 0.49 1.17
C THR A 120 -6.74 0.71 -0.30
N GLY A 121 -5.97 0.13 -1.20
CA GLY A 121 -6.12 0.26 -2.64
C GLY A 121 -5.41 1.50 -3.18
N ALA A 122 -5.73 2.68 -2.67
CA ALA A 122 -5.08 3.92 -3.07
C ALA A 122 -3.61 3.98 -2.63
N GLY A 123 -3.28 3.48 -1.42
CA GLY A 123 -1.92 3.48 -0.90
C GLY A 123 -0.99 2.60 -1.70
N GLY A 124 -1.38 1.36 -2.02
CA GLY A 124 -0.60 0.49 -2.89
C GLY A 124 -0.38 1.08 -4.28
N LYS A 125 -1.43 1.65 -4.90
CA LYS A 125 -1.30 2.35 -6.20
C LYS A 125 -0.37 3.56 -6.12
N ALA A 126 -0.42 4.34 -5.03
CA ALA A 126 0.46 5.48 -4.83
C ALA A 126 1.93 5.04 -4.70
N MET A 127 2.20 3.97 -3.93
CA MET A 127 3.53 3.39 -3.82
C MET A 127 4.06 2.91 -5.18
N GLU A 128 3.27 2.11 -5.92
CA GLU A 128 3.62 1.64 -7.26
C GLU A 128 3.97 2.80 -8.21
N ARG A 129 3.20 3.88 -8.16
CA ARG A 129 3.44 5.09 -8.94
C ARG A 129 4.74 5.78 -8.55
N LEU A 130 4.97 6.01 -7.25
CA LEU A 130 6.19 6.69 -6.76
C LEU A 130 7.46 5.87 -7.05
N ILE A 131 7.37 4.54 -7.09
CA ILE A 131 8.45 3.67 -7.56
C ILE A 131 8.76 3.95 -9.03
N ARG A 132 7.74 3.98 -9.91
CA ARG A 132 7.92 4.29 -11.34
C ARG A 132 8.44 5.71 -11.58
N GLU A 133 8.07 6.66 -10.72
CA GLU A 133 8.60 8.03 -10.71
C GLU A 133 10.03 8.13 -10.10
N ARG A 134 10.65 7.00 -9.69
CA ARG A 134 11.99 6.91 -9.08
C ARG A 134 12.15 7.73 -7.80
N ARG A 135 11.08 7.84 -7.03
CA ARG A 135 11.06 8.52 -5.73
C ARG A 135 11.23 7.55 -4.55
N ILE A 136 11.12 6.24 -4.81
CA ILE A 136 11.31 5.15 -3.86
C ILE A 136 12.45 4.29 -4.41
N ASP A 137 13.44 4.01 -3.57
CA ASP A 137 14.66 3.28 -3.90
C ASP A 137 14.66 1.83 -3.40
N ALA A 138 13.79 1.51 -2.42
CA ALA A 138 13.59 0.17 -1.89
C ALA A 138 12.17 0.00 -1.32
N VAL A 139 11.67 -1.23 -1.27
CA VAL A 139 10.33 -1.53 -0.78
C VAL A 139 10.36 -2.60 0.29
N LEU A 140 9.66 -2.34 1.38
CA LEU A 140 9.28 -3.32 2.38
C LEU A 140 7.75 -3.47 2.40
N ASP A 141 7.25 -4.38 1.59
CA ASP A 141 5.84 -4.62 1.38
C ASP A 141 5.31 -5.59 2.43
N ILE A 142 5.16 -5.10 3.66
CA ILE A 142 4.75 -5.90 4.83
C ILE A 142 3.31 -6.38 4.66
N THR A 143 2.45 -5.49 4.14
CA THR A 143 1.00 -5.65 4.12
C THR A 143 0.48 -5.73 2.70
N THR A 144 0.02 -6.90 2.31
CA THR A 144 -0.45 -7.20 0.96
C THR A 144 -1.94 -7.57 0.90
N THR A 145 -2.73 -7.15 1.90
CA THR A 145 -4.20 -7.34 1.97
C THR A 145 -4.93 -6.85 0.72
N GLU A 146 -4.41 -5.85 0.02
CA GLU A 146 -4.94 -5.35 -1.24
C GLU A 146 -5.01 -6.42 -2.34
N VAL A 147 -4.16 -7.47 -2.24
CA VAL A 147 -4.21 -8.64 -3.12
C VAL A 147 -5.38 -9.55 -2.72
N ALA A 148 -5.62 -9.75 -1.42
CA ALA A 148 -6.79 -10.50 -0.94
C ALA A 148 -8.10 -9.83 -1.42
N ASP A 149 -8.17 -8.52 -1.33
CA ASP A 149 -9.31 -7.75 -1.86
C ASP A 149 -9.45 -7.87 -3.38
N TYR A 150 -8.34 -7.88 -4.12
CA TYR A 150 -8.37 -8.08 -5.57
C TYR A 150 -8.92 -9.45 -5.96
N ILE A 151 -8.48 -10.51 -5.30
CA ILE A 151 -8.89 -11.89 -5.60
C ILE A 151 -10.34 -12.15 -5.17
N CYS A 152 -10.72 -11.69 -3.98
CA CYS A 152 -12.05 -11.99 -3.39
C CYS A 152 -13.11 -10.94 -3.75
N GLY A 153 -12.74 -9.82 -4.39
CA GLY A 153 -13.66 -8.73 -4.73
C GLY A 153 -13.97 -7.80 -3.56
N GLY A 154 -13.04 -7.62 -2.65
CA GLY A 154 -13.09 -6.61 -1.59
C GLY A 154 -12.96 -5.18 -2.12
N VAL A 155 -13.27 -4.20 -1.27
CA VAL A 155 -13.38 -2.78 -1.66
C VAL A 155 -12.05 -2.02 -1.62
N LEU A 156 -11.00 -2.59 -1.02
CA LEU A 156 -9.69 -1.96 -0.87
C LEU A 156 -8.63 -2.49 -1.86
N SER A 157 -9.05 -3.00 -3.01
CA SER A 157 -8.17 -3.55 -4.03
C SER A 157 -7.28 -2.47 -4.67
N ALA A 158 -5.98 -2.76 -4.77
CA ALA A 158 -5.06 -1.97 -5.59
C ALA A 158 -5.03 -2.40 -7.07
N GLY A 159 -5.79 -3.43 -7.42
CA GLY A 159 -5.91 -3.95 -8.78
C GLY A 159 -4.76 -4.88 -9.20
N PRO A 160 -4.76 -5.30 -10.47
CA PRO A 160 -3.87 -6.36 -10.96
C PRO A 160 -2.39 -5.96 -11.04
N GLU A 161 -2.05 -4.67 -11.01
CA GLU A 161 -0.67 -4.20 -11.12
C GLU A 161 0.07 -4.11 -9.77
N ARG A 162 -0.57 -4.50 -8.67
CA ARG A 162 0.04 -4.56 -7.34
C ARG A 162 1.26 -5.48 -7.33
N LEU A 163 2.36 -5.11 -6.67
CA LEU A 163 3.66 -5.80 -6.60
C LEU A 163 4.51 -5.74 -7.89
N SER A 164 4.11 -4.95 -8.90
CA SER A 164 4.78 -4.93 -10.19
C SER A 164 5.95 -3.95 -10.26
N ALA A 165 5.79 -2.71 -9.77
CA ALA A 165 6.73 -1.63 -10.05
C ALA A 165 8.15 -1.88 -9.50
N ALA A 166 8.28 -2.33 -8.25
CA ALA A 166 9.60 -2.59 -7.65
C ALA A 166 10.33 -3.70 -8.39
N ALA A 167 9.63 -4.79 -8.71
CA ALA A 167 10.14 -5.90 -9.49
C ALA A 167 10.59 -5.46 -10.91
N GLU A 168 9.76 -4.68 -11.60
CA GLU A 168 10.05 -4.14 -12.94
C GLU A 168 11.20 -3.13 -12.94
N MET A 169 11.31 -2.32 -11.92
CA MET A 169 12.40 -1.34 -11.78
C MET A 169 13.70 -1.98 -11.32
N GLY A 170 13.67 -3.22 -10.80
CA GLY A 170 14.83 -3.95 -10.30
C GLY A 170 15.41 -3.31 -9.03
N ILE A 171 14.57 -2.72 -8.19
CA ILE A 171 14.97 -2.19 -6.88
C ILE A 171 14.80 -3.24 -5.77
N PRO A 172 15.52 -3.13 -4.64
CA PRO A 172 15.33 -4.01 -3.48
C PRO A 172 13.87 -4.10 -3.05
N GLN A 173 13.36 -5.33 -2.93
CA GLN A 173 11.96 -5.58 -2.60
C GLN A 173 11.84 -6.76 -1.63
N ILE A 174 11.40 -6.49 -0.42
CA ILE A 174 10.98 -7.51 0.54
C ILE A 174 9.45 -7.52 0.57
N VAL A 175 8.86 -8.69 0.36
CA VAL A 175 7.41 -8.88 0.39
C VAL A 175 7.04 -9.79 1.53
N SER A 176 6.01 -9.44 2.29
CA SER A 176 5.36 -10.33 3.25
C SER A 176 3.88 -10.44 2.94
N VAL A 177 3.18 -11.30 3.67
CA VAL A 177 1.78 -11.62 3.48
C VAL A 177 0.88 -11.05 4.59
N GLY A 178 1.32 -9.94 5.16
CA GLY A 178 0.56 -9.27 6.22
C GLY A 178 -0.86 -8.94 5.80
N ALA A 179 -1.81 -9.34 6.63
CA ALA A 179 -3.25 -9.17 6.44
C ALA A 179 -3.82 -9.82 5.15
N CYS A 180 -3.17 -10.83 4.57
CA CYS A 180 -3.76 -11.64 3.48
C CYS A 180 -4.89 -12.55 3.97
N ASP A 181 -5.00 -12.76 5.28
CA ASP A 181 -6.14 -13.40 5.94
C ASP A 181 -7.42 -12.55 5.88
N CYS A 182 -7.33 -11.28 5.48
CA CYS A 182 -8.39 -10.30 5.62
C CYS A 182 -8.82 -9.72 4.27
N VAL A 183 -10.11 -9.84 3.96
CA VAL A 183 -10.81 -9.20 2.84
C VAL A 183 -11.73 -8.11 3.38
N ASN A 184 -11.72 -6.94 2.76
CA ASN A 184 -12.41 -5.77 3.27
C ASN A 184 -13.70 -5.50 2.48
N PHE A 185 -14.80 -5.31 3.18
CA PHE A 185 -16.07 -4.86 2.64
C PHE A 185 -16.54 -3.59 3.34
N GLY A 186 -17.56 -2.93 2.80
CA GLY A 186 -18.23 -1.80 3.41
C GLY A 186 -19.04 -2.19 4.65
N PRO A 187 -20.11 -1.44 4.98
CA PRO A 187 -21.02 -1.81 6.08
C PRO A 187 -21.50 -3.25 5.95
N ARG A 188 -21.81 -3.90 7.07
CA ARG A 188 -22.13 -5.34 7.12
C ARG A 188 -23.21 -5.76 6.09
N ASP A 189 -24.20 -4.91 5.86
CA ASP A 189 -25.28 -5.19 4.91
C ASP A 189 -24.83 -5.14 3.44
N SER A 190 -23.68 -4.53 3.16
CA SER A 190 -23.07 -4.48 1.82
C SER A 190 -22.24 -5.71 1.47
N VAL A 191 -21.98 -6.59 2.44
CA VAL A 191 -21.25 -7.85 2.18
C VAL A 191 -22.04 -8.71 1.21
N PRO A 192 -21.42 -9.16 0.10
CA PRO A 192 -22.09 -10.01 -0.90
C PRO A 192 -22.73 -11.25 -0.26
N GLU A 193 -23.91 -11.62 -0.73
CA GLU A 193 -24.70 -12.72 -0.15
C GLU A 193 -23.90 -14.02 -0.03
N LYS A 194 -23.09 -14.34 -1.05
CA LYS A 194 -22.23 -15.54 -1.06
C LYS A 194 -21.22 -15.60 0.12
N PHE A 195 -20.95 -14.47 0.76
CA PHE A 195 -19.99 -14.37 1.86
C PHE A 195 -20.64 -14.18 3.24
N ARG A 196 -21.96 -14.02 3.34
CA ARG A 196 -22.65 -13.73 4.61
C ARG A 196 -22.52 -14.82 5.67
N ALA A 197 -22.31 -16.08 5.24
CA ALA A 197 -22.09 -17.21 6.14
C ALA A 197 -20.61 -17.42 6.55
N ARG A 198 -19.70 -16.58 6.07
CA ARG A 198 -18.27 -16.63 6.38
C ARG A 198 -17.98 -16.01 7.75
N VAL A 199 -16.76 -16.22 8.23
CA VAL A 199 -16.28 -15.51 9.42
C VAL A 199 -16.13 -14.03 9.08
N LEU A 200 -16.97 -13.20 9.72
CA LEU A 200 -17.06 -11.76 9.50
C LEU A 200 -16.84 -11.03 10.82
N VAL A 201 -15.91 -10.07 10.83
CA VAL A 201 -15.65 -9.18 11.96
C VAL A 201 -15.98 -7.76 11.55
N GLN A 202 -16.84 -7.10 12.30
CA GLN A 202 -17.15 -5.68 12.07
C GLN A 202 -16.08 -4.83 12.72
N HIS A 203 -15.23 -4.20 11.90
CA HIS A 203 -14.16 -3.34 12.39
C HIS A 203 -14.69 -1.97 12.87
N ASN A 204 -15.62 -1.40 12.12
CA ASN A 204 -16.35 -0.17 12.46
C ASN A 204 -17.68 -0.14 11.67
N PRO A 205 -18.56 0.87 11.84
CA PRO A 205 -19.83 0.91 11.14
C PRO A 205 -19.74 0.80 9.61
N ASP A 206 -18.64 1.27 9.03
CA ASP A 206 -18.45 1.38 7.58
C ASP A 206 -17.58 0.26 7.00
N ILE A 207 -16.93 -0.57 7.84
CA ILE A 207 -15.98 -1.60 7.39
C ILE A 207 -16.24 -2.94 8.07
N THR A 208 -16.43 -3.96 7.26
CA THR A 208 -16.55 -5.36 7.66
C THR A 208 -15.38 -6.15 7.08
N LEU A 209 -14.70 -6.89 7.91
CA LEU A 209 -13.59 -7.78 7.56
C LEU A 209 -14.12 -9.19 7.38
N MET A 210 -13.65 -9.90 6.35
CA MET A 210 -13.95 -11.31 6.11
C MET A 210 -12.65 -12.12 6.11
N ARG A 211 -12.64 -13.26 6.79
CA ARG A 211 -11.52 -14.21 6.71
C ARG A 211 -11.46 -14.84 5.31
N SER A 212 -10.34 -14.78 4.62
CA SER A 212 -10.07 -15.53 3.39
C SER A 212 -9.96 -17.04 3.71
N ASN A 213 -10.56 -17.90 2.89
CA ASN A 213 -10.49 -19.34 3.09
C ASN A 213 -9.22 -19.97 2.45
N ALA A 214 -9.08 -21.29 2.59
CA ALA A 214 -7.89 -22.00 2.12
C ALA A 214 -7.67 -21.87 0.59
N ASP A 215 -8.73 -21.91 -0.21
CA ASP A 215 -8.61 -21.78 -1.67
C ASP A 215 -8.27 -20.34 -2.08
N GLU A 216 -8.94 -19.35 -1.47
CA GLU A 216 -8.63 -17.94 -1.67
C GLU A 216 -7.18 -17.62 -1.23
N CYS A 217 -6.73 -18.17 -0.12
CA CYS A 217 -5.35 -18.05 0.35
C CYS A 217 -4.34 -18.63 -0.65
N ALA A 218 -4.65 -19.79 -1.26
CA ALA A 218 -3.82 -20.36 -2.32
C ALA A 218 -3.77 -19.46 -3.57
N GLU A 219 -4.92 -18.89 -3.99
CA GLU A 219 -4.97 -17.95 -5.12
C GLU A 219 -4.18 -16.66 -4.82
N ILE A 220 -4.30 -16.11 -3.61
CA ILE A 220 -3.54 -14.95 -3.16
C ILE A 220 -2.03 -15.25 -3.23
N GLY A 221 -1.60 -16.40 -2.72
CA GLY A 221 -0.21 -16.83 -2.76
C GLY A 221 0.31 -16.99 -4.19
N THR A 222 -0.47 -17.61 -5.05
CA THR A 222 -0.16 -17.79 -6.49
C THR A 222 -0.05 -16.43 -7.19
N PHE A 223 -0.96 -15.49 -6.89
CA PHE A 223 -0.90 -14.14 -7.45
C PHE A 223 0.38 -13.41 -7.04
N ILE A 224 0.69 -13.36 -5.74
CA ILE A 224 1.89 -12.68 -5.21
C ILE A 224 3.14 -13.26 -5.86
N ALA A 225 3.30 -14.58 -5.80
CA ALA A 225 4.47 -15.26 -6.35
C ALA A 225 4.57 -15.14 -7.87
N GLY A 226 3.46 -15.30 -8.58
CA GLY A 226 3.37 -15.16 -10.02
C GLY A 226 3.77 -13.76 -10.51
N LYS A 227 3.38 -12.71 -9.77
CA LYS A 227 3.82 -11.33 -10.06
C LYS A 227 5.33 -11.17 -9.93
N LEU A 228 5.89 -11.60 -8.82
CA LEU A 228 7.33 -11.50 -8.57
C LEU A 228 8.11 -12.32 -9.60
N LYS A 229 7.72 -13.57 -9.86
CA LYS A 229 8.32 -14.46 -10.86
C LYS A 229 8.34 -13.84 -12.27
N ALA A 230 7.23 -13.23 -12.68
CA ALA A 230 7.06 -12.67 -14.02
C ALA A 230 7.74 -11.31 -14.21
N LYS A 231 7.83 -10.49 -13.15
CA LYS A 231 8.23 -9.08 -13.24
C LYS A 231 9.64 -8.79 -12.70
N ALA A 232 10.19 -9.63 -11.81
CA ALA A 232 11.49 -9.37 -11.19
C ALA A 232 12.63 -9.38 -12.20
N LYS A 233 13.18 -8.21 -12.51
CA LYS A 233 14.38 -8.05 -13.33
C LYS A 233 15.67 -8.45 -12.61
N ARG A 234 15.72 -8.17 -11.30
CA ARG A 234 16.84 -8.50 -10.41
C ARG A 234 16.34 -9.39 -9.27
N ARG A 235 16.23 -10.69 -9.56
CA ARG A 235 15.65 -11.67 -8.62
C ARG A 235 16.39 -11.77 -7.31
N GLU A 236 17.70 -11.55 -7.33
CA GLU A 236 18.59 -11.52 -6.17
C GLU A 236 18.30 -10.36 -5.20
N LEU A 237 17.54 -9.35 -5.62
CA LEU A 237 17.08 -8.24 -4.80
C LEU A 237 15.66 -8.41 -4.25
N VAL A 238 15.00 -9.52 -4.61
CA VAL A 238 13.62 -9.80 -4.18
C VAL A 238 13.63 -10.96 -3.21
N LYS A 239 12.94 -10.80 -2.08
CA LYS A 239 12.70 -11.88 -1.12
C LYS A 239 11.25 -11.87 -0.65
N VAL A 240 10.73 -13.06 -0.35
CA VAL A 240 9.42 -13.20 0.32
C VAL A 240 9.65 -13.71 1.74
N CYS A 241 9.08 -13.03 2.74
CA CYS A 241 9.24 -13.34 4.16
C CYS A 241 7.88 -13.75 4.75
N LEU A 242 7.78 -15.00 5.21
CA LEU A 242 6.55 -15.61 5.69
C LEU A 242 6.51 -15.66 7.22
N PRO A 243 5.51 -15.02 7.89
CA PRO A 243 5.30 -15.10 9.33
C PRO A 243 4.49 -16.36 9.67
N MET A 244 5.18 -17.42 10.12
CA MET A 244 4.59 -18.76 10.29
C MET A 244 3.58 -18.89 11.43
N ARG A 245 3.43 -17.86 12.30
CA ARG A 245 2.54 -17.88 13.48
C ARG A 245 1.34 -16.93 13.37
N GLY A 246 1.10 -16.35 12.19
CA GLY A 246 -0.05 -15.49 11.93
C GLY A 246 0.29 -14.28 11.08
N THR A 247 -0.59 -14.01 10.13
CA THR A 247 -0.42 -12.99 9.08
C THR A 247 -0.98 -11.63 9.49
N SER A 248 -1.78 -11.57 10.56
CA SER A 248 -2.34 -10.33 11.11
C SER A 248 -2.56 -10.43 12.62
N MET A 249 -3.01 -9.35 13.24
CA MET A 249 -3.46 -9.32 14.63
C MET A 249 -4.65 -10.28 14.88
N LEU A 250 -5.48 -10.54 13.84
CA LEU A 250 -6.66 -11.38 13.93
C LEU A 250 -6.36 -12.86 13.63
N ALA A 251 -5.27 -13.15 12.89
CA ALA A 251 -4.92 -14.50 12.43
C ALA A 251 -3.85 -15.18 13.31
N VAL A 252 -3.70 -14.76 14.55
CA VAL A 252 -2.87 -15.43 15.56
C VAL A 252 -3.68 -16.45 16.34
N GLU A 253 -3.00 -17.40 17.02
CA GLU A 253 -3.68 -18.39 17.86
C GLU A 253 -4.63 -17.72 18.88
N GLY A 254 -5.90 -18.12 18.85
CA GLY A 254 -6.96 -17.53 19.66
C GLY A 254 -7.63 -16.28 19.07
N GLY A 255 -7.17 -15.79 17.94
CA GLY A 255 -7.80 -14.67 17.21
C GLY A 255 -9.00 -15.13 16.36
N GLU A 256 -9.87 -14.15 16.01
CA GLU A 256 -11.11 -14.44 15.28
C GLU A 256 -10.87 -15.01 13.88
N PHE A 257 -9.72 -14.72 13.26
CA PHE A 257 -9.34 -15.19 11.94
C PHE A 257 -8.28 -16.31 11.98
N PHE A 258 -8.04 -16.89 13.14
CA PHE A 258 -7.10 -17.99 13.24
C PHE A 258 -7.56 -19.20 12.40
N ASP A 259 -6.79 -19.55 11.40
CA ASP A 259 -6.99 -20.71 10.52
C ASP A 259 -5.63 -21.10 9.94
N SER A 260 -4.98 -22.05 10.64
CA SER A 260 -3.62 -22.49 10.29
C SER A 260 -3.58 -23.26 8.95
N GLU A 261 -4.67 -23.91 8.55
CA GLU A 261 -4.74 -24.61 7.26
C GLU A 261 -4.80 -23.60 6.11
N ALA A 262 -5.63 -22.57 6.22
CA ALA A 262 -5.70 -21.51 5.20
C ALA A 262 -4.37 -20.75 5.07
N ASP A 263 -3.72 -20.40 6.19
CA ASP A 263 -2.42 -19.76 6.16
C ASP A 263 -1.34 -20.66 5.55
N GLN A 264 -1.36 -21.96 5.85
CA GLN A 264 -0.44 -22.93 5.23
C GLN A 264 -0.64 -23.01 3.71
N ARG A 265 -1.86 -22.99 3.22
CA ARG A 265 -2.16 -22.97 1.76
C ARG A 265 -1.58 -21.73 1.08
N LEU A 266 -1.65 -20.57 1.71
CA LEU A 266 -1.00 -19.34 1.23
C LEU A 266 0.53 -19.53 1.11
N PHE A 267 1.15 -20.03 2.17
CA PHE A 267 2.61 -20.22 2.22
C PHE A 267 3.09 -21.27 1.22
N GLU A 268 2.36 -22.37 1.06
CA GLU A 268 2.69 -23.43 0.11
C GLU A 268 2.57 -22.98 -1.32
N ALA A 269 1.54 -22.21 -1.67
CA ALA A 269 1.37 -21.65 -3.00
C ALA A 269 2.54 -20.74 -3.38
N ILE A 270 2.97 -19.87 -2.45
CA ILE A 270 4.13 -18.99 -2.67
C ILE A 270 5.41 -19.81 -2.86
N LYS A 271 5.68 -20.79 -2.00
CA LYS A 271 6.87 -21.64 -2.08
C LYS A 271 6.91 -22.41 -3.40
N HIS A 272 5.79 -23.01 -3.76
CA HIS A 272 5.68 -23.79 -5.00
C HIS A 272 5.93 -22.94 -6.24
N GLU A 273 5.30 -21.77 -6.33
CA GLU A 273 5.44 -20.89 -7.50
C GLU A 273 6.84 -20.28 -7.65
N LEU A 274 7.54 -20.05 -6.53
CA LEU A 274 8.88 -19.45 -6.53
C LEU A 274 10.01 -20.48 -6.52
N ASP A 275 9.71 -21.77 -6.42
CA ASP A 275 10.74 -22.82 -6.45
C ASP A 275 11.56 -22.75 -7.73
N GLY A 276 12.90 -22.82 -7.60
CA GLY A 276 13.84 -22.75 -8.71
C GLY A 276 13.91 -21.42 -9.45
N THR A 277 13.18 -20.37 -9.01
CA THR A 277 13.16 -19.06 -9.71
C THR A 277 14.35 -18.16 -9.40
N GLY A 278 15.06 -18.41 -8.30
CA GLY A 278 16.13 -17.54 -7.77
C GLY A 278 15.61 -16.39 -6.89
N ILE A 279 14.32 -16.38 -6.54
CA ILE A 279 13.74 -15.51 -5.50
C ILE A 279 13.67 -16.30 -4.20
N ASP A 280 14.30 -15.78 -3.15
CA ASP A 280 14.33 -16.44 -1.85
C ASP A 280 12.99 -16.36 -1.13
N VAL A 281 12.48 -17.50 -0.63
CA VAL A 281 11.31 -17.56 0.27
C VAL A 281 11.81 -17.96 1.66
N LEU A 282 11.71 -17.02 2.59
CA LEU A 282 12.23 -17.17 3.95
C LEU A 282 11.07 -17.31 4.95
N GLN A 283 11.14 -18.32 5.80
CA GLN A 283 10.13 -18.60 6.82
C GLN A 283 10.67 -18.18 8.19
N LYS A 284 9.83 -17.47 8.96
CA LYS A 284 10.16 -17.07 10.34
C LYS A 284 9.12 -17.63 11.30
N ASP A 285 9.53 -18.38 12.30
CA ASP A 285 8.66 -18.90 13.35
C ASP A 285 8.27 -17.78 14.34
N SER A 286 7.39 -16.90 13.87
CA SER A 286 6.83 -15.74 14.59
C SER A 286 5.57 -15.23 13.89
N ALA A 287 4.71 -14.51 14.59
CA ALA A 287 3.62 -13.76 13.98
C ALA A 287 4.14 -12.46 13.33
N VAL A 288 3.34 -11.90 12.41
CA VAL A 288 3.71 -10.68 11.70
C VAL A 288 4.02 -9.50 12.65
N ASN A 289 3.27 -9.38 13.74
CA ASN A 289 3.43 -8.30 14.70
C ASN A 289 4.44 -8.58 15.82
N ASP A 290 5.15 -9.70 15.76
CA ASP A 290 6.21 -9.99 16.71
C ASP A 290 7.46 -9.16 16.41
N LYS A 291 8.12 -8.68 17.48
CA LYS A 291 9.39 -7.94 17.36
C LYS A 291 10.44 -8.71 16.56
N LYS A 292 10.51 -10.03 16.75
CA LYS A 292 11.43 -10.91 16.01
C LYS A 292 11.18 -10.92 14.51
N PHE A 293 9.93 -10.72 14.08
CA PHE A 293 9.61 -10.62 12.66
C PHE A 293 9.95 -9.24 12.09
N ALA A 294 9.66 -8.17 12.84
CA ALA A 294 10.03 -6.81 12.45
C ALA A 294 11.56 -6.66 12.29
N GLU A 295 12.34 -7.14 13.26
CA GLU A 295 13.81 -7.18 13.19
C GLU A 295 14.29 -7.98 11.97
N PHE A 296 13.70 -9.16 11.75
CA PHE A 296 14.03 -10.00 10.60
C PHE A 296 13.74 -9.30 9.26
N LEU A 297 12.60 -8.63 9.11
CA LEU A 297 12.26 -7.89 7.89
C LEU A 297 13.24 -6.74 7.63
N ALA A 298 13.56 -5.95 8.64
CA ALA A 298 14.53 -4.86 8.54
C ALA A 298 15.92 -5.39 8.12
N ASP A 299 16.40 -6.48 8.74
CA ASP A 299 17.66 -7.10 8.37
C ASP A 299 17.67 -7.60 6.92
N GLN A 300 16.60 -8.26 6.47
CA GLN A 300 16.51 -8.73 5.08
C GLN A 300 16.52 -7.57 4.09
N LEU A 301 15.83 -6.46 4.39
CA LEU A 301 15.86 -5.27 3.55
C LEU A 301 17.27 -4.68 3.45
N LEU A 302 17.92 -4.46 4.58
CA LEU A 302 19.29 -3.91 4.61
C LEU A 302 20.28 -4.80 3.88
N GLN A 303 20.17 -6.13 4.01
CA GLN A 303 20.99 -7.09 3.27
C GLN A 303 20.84 -6.97 1.75
N VAL A 304 19.61 -6.87 1.23
CA VAL A 304 19.41 -6.73 -0.23
C VAL A 304 19.80 -5.33 -0.73
N MET A 305 19.64 -4.29 0.08
CA MET A 305 20.06 -2.92 -0.23
C MET A 305 21.59 -2.75 -0.25
N SER A 306 22.34 -3.62 0.41
CA SER A 306 23.81 -3.61 0.39
C SER A 306 24.43 -4.31 -0.83
N LYS A 307 23.61 -5.04 -1.63
CA LYS A 307 24.08 -5.67 -2.85
C LYS A 307 24.32 -4.63 -3.96
N PRO A 308 25.37 -4.81 -4.77
CA PRO A 308 25.73 -3.88 -5.83
C PRO A 308 24.70 -3.79 -6.97
#